data_d1a37a1c1b450b0a62967737e67efa47
#
_entry.id   d1a37a1c1b450b0a62967737e67efa47
#
_cell.length_a   1.000
_cell.length_b   1.000
_cell.length_c   1.000
_cell.angle_alpha   90.00
_cell.angle_beta   90.00
_cell.angle_gamma   90.00
#
_symmetry.space_group_name_H-M   'P 1'
#
loop_
_entity.id
_entity.type
_entity.pdbx_description
1 polymer ?
#
loop_
_entity_poly.entity_id
_entity_poly.type
_entity_poly.pdbx_seq_one_letter_code
_entity_poly.pdbx_strand_id
1 'polypeptide(L)'
;MSAPRPRLVIVDGVPMSALVAEPTAGPKAVIVAIHGGGTTALYFDCPGHPSLSLLRTGAAAGFTAVALDRPGYGSSAPYPEAVAQPEQRVNLAYGAVDRILGQKPRGAGLFVMGHSGGCELTMRMAADDQRGAHLLGIELAGTGRHWHPAARELLKTATRQSRPAGMRELLWSPERLYPPEVLSGATVYPGAPPYEDMMVSNWARQDFPALAPAVRVPVHFSIAEYERVWQTDDSALAEIAAMFSGAPRFAVHRQPDAGHNMSLGYTAPDYHAAVLSFAEECVAAAPSSVAPQSLSDSNVTVASRSAEEEEAG
;
A
#
# COMPACT_ATOMS: atom_id res chain seq x y z
N MET A 1 -2.29 20.96 10.04
CA MET A 1 -2.23 19.96 8.96
C MET A 1 -3.60 19.91 8.28
N SER A 2 -3.66 19.99 6.95
CA SER A 2 -4.91 19.90 6.19
C SER A 2 -5.52 18.48 6.31
N ALA A 3 -6.85 18.40 6.31
CA ALA A 3 -7.54 17.11 6.29
C ALA A 3 -7.27 16.37 4.95
N PRO A 4 -7.15 15.04 4.98
CA PRO A 4 -7.07 14.25 3.76
C PRO A 4 -8.29 14.51 2.87
N ARG A 5 -8.07 14.51 1.55
CA ARG A 5 -9.11 14.81 0.55
C ARG A 5 -9.52 13.54 -0.17
N PRO A 6 -10.82 13.26 -0.31
CA PRO A 6 -11.26 12.14 -1.12
C PRO A 6 -10.92 12.37 -2.61
N ARG A 7 -10.58 11.28 -3.29
CA ARG A 7 -10.34 11.21 -4.72
C ARG A 7 -11.14 10.06 -5.31
N LEU A 8 -11.66 10.31 -6.50
CA LEU A 8 -12.30 9.31 -7.34
C LEU A 8 -11.70 9.42 -8.74
N VAL A 9 -11.22 8.32 -9.26
CA VAL A 9 -10.65 8.22 -10.61
C VAL A 9 -11.22 7.01 -11.32
N ILE A 10 -11.22 7.03 -12.65
CA ILE A 10 -11.66 5.88 -13.47
C ILE A 10 -10.43 5.22 -14.07
N VAL A 11 -10.26 3.94 -13.85
CA VAL A 11 -9.19 3.11 -14.44
C VAL A 11 -9.86 1.97 -15.21
N ASP A 12 -9.66 1.92 -16.50
CA ASP A 12 -10.23 0.90 -17.40
C ASP A 12 -11.73 0.68 -17.21
N GLY A 13 -12.47 1.79 -17.02
CA GLY A 13 -13.91 1.78 -16.77
C GLY A 13 -14.33 1.50 -15.32
N VAL A 14 -13.39 1.19 -14.42
CA VAL A 14 -13.65 0.91 -13.01
C VAL A 14 -13.38 2.14 -12.15
N PRO A 15 -14.36 2.62 -11.34
CA PRO A 15 -14.13 3.71 -10.41
C PRO A 15 -13.28 3.23 -9.23
N MET A 16 -12.22 3.99 -8.93
CA MET A 16 -11.31 3.74 -7.82
C MET A 16 -11.30 4.95 -6.88
N SER A 17 -11.48 4.71 -5.60
CA SER A 17 -11.51 5.74 -4.55
C SER A 17 -10.27 5.71 -3.66
N ALA A 18 -9.92 6.87 -3.11
CA ALA A 18 -8.79 7.04 -2.22
C ALA A 18 -8.96 8.27 -1.32
N LEU A 19 -8.18 8.33 -0.25
CA LEU A 19 -7.91 9.54 0.53
C LEU A 19 -6.48 10.01 0.26
N VAL A 20 -6.28 11.31 0.08
CA VAL A 20 -4.97 11.89 -0.25
C VAL A 20 -4.65 13.06 0.66
N ALA A 21 -3.45 13.06 1.21
CA ALA A 21 -2.85 14.21 1.88
C ALA A 21 -1.54 14.57 1.18
N GLU A 22 -1.32 15.87 0.96
CA GLU A 22 -0.16 16.39 0.24
C GLU A 22 0.67 17.30 1.17
N PRO A 23 2.00 17.27 1.07
CA PRO A 23 2.84 18.20 1.79
C PRO A 23 2.69 19.62 1.24
N THR A 24 3.13 20.62 2.01
CA THR A 24 3.10 22.04 1.60
C THR A 24 4.15 22.39 0.54
N ALA A 25 5.19 21.58 0.41
CA ALA A 25 6.25 21.69 -0.59
C ALA A 25 6.24 20.48 -1.52
N GLY A 26 7.14 20.43 -2.50
CA GLY A 26 7.31 19.25 -3.34
C GLY A 26 7.58 17.98 -2.50
N PRO A 27 6.97 16.83 -2.81
CA PRO A 27 7.10 15.63 -2.00
C PRO A 27 8.50 15.02 -2.10
N LYS A 28 9.00 14.44 -0.98
CA LYS A 28 10.18 13.56 -0.97
C LYS A 28 9.93 12.30 -1.82
N ALA A 29 8.75 11.70 -1.64
CA ALA A 29 8.24 10.54 -2.34
C ALA A 29 6.72 10.43 -2.13
N VAL A 30 6.11 9.39 -2.69
CA VAL A 30 4.70 9.07 -2.49
C VAL A 30 4.58 7.80 -1.66
N ILE A 31 3.83 7.85 -0.55
CA ILE A 31 3.42 6.69 0.22
C ILE A 31 2.06 6.24 -0.30
N VAL A 32 1.96 5.00 -0.75
CA VAL A 32 0.70 4.36 -1.14
C VAL A 32 0.31 3.35 -0.08
N ALA A 33 -0.77 3.61 0.64
CA ALA A 33 -1.21 2.77 1.75
C ALA A 33 -2.43 1.93 1.35
N ILE A 34 -2.36 0.61 1.58
CA ILE A 34 -3.32 -0.40 1.15
C ILE A 34 -3.89 -1.13 2.37
N HIS A 35 -5.18 -0.93 2.63
CA HIS A 35 -5.86 -1.42 3.82
C HIS A 35 -6.13 -2.93 3.81
N GLY A 36 -6.45 -3.50 4.98
CA GLY A 36 -6.82 -4.89 5.21
C GLY A 36 -8.25 -5.25 4.78
N GLY A 37 -8.73 -6.42 5.20
CA GLY A 37 -10.10 -6.84 5.00
C GLY A 37 -11.09 -6.11 5.91
N GLY A 38 -12.32 -5.90 5.43
CA GLY A 38 -13.42 -5.32 6.21
C GLY A 38 -13.24 -3.86 6.63
N THR A 39 -12.40 -3.11 5.93
CA THR A 39 -12.18 -1.67 6.14
C THR A 39 -11.99 -0.95 4.78
N THR A 40 -11.64 0.33 4.80
CA THR A 40 -11.39 1.17 3.62
C THR A 40 -10.13 2.02 3.84
N ALA A 41 -9.88 2.98 2.96
CA ALA A 41 -8.82 4.00 3.11
C ALA A 41 -8.89 4.74 4.47
N LEU A 42 -10.04 4.77 5.13
CA LEU A 42 -10.22 5.33 6.48
C LEU A 42 -9.37 4.64 7.55
N TYR A 43 -8.91 3.40 7.31
CA TYR A 43 -7.94 2.72 8.17
C TYR A 43 -6.68 3.56 8.42
N PHE A 44 -6.28 4.38 7.46
CA PHE A 44 -5.08 5.19 7.53
C PHE A 44 -5.33 6.67 7.89
N ASP A 45 -6.59 7.08 8.13
CA ASP A 45 -6.91 8.43 8.61
C ASP A 45 -7.56 8.46 10.00
N CYS A 46 -7.98 7.33 10.53
CA CYS A 46 -8.60 7.14 11.84
C CYS A 46 -9.62 8.26 12.19
N PRO A 47 -10.89 8.17 11.74
CA PRO A 47 -11.90 9.21 11.95
C PRO A 47 -12.05 9.60 13.43
N GLY A 48 -12.08 10.90 13.70
CA GLY A 48 -12.14 11.44 15.04
C GLY A 48 -10.78 11.56 15.77
N HIS A 49 -9.73 10.92 15.26
CA HIS A 49 -8.41 10.88 15.88
C HIS A 49 -7.29 11.31 14.90
N PRO A 50 -7.21 12.62 14.55
CA PRO A 50 -6.26 13.10 13.55
C PRO A 50 -4.78 12.87 13.92
N SER A 51 -4.45 12.69 15.20
CA SER A 51 -3.10 12.32 15.65
C SER A 51 -2.72 10.90 15.28
N LEU A 52 -3.67 10.01 15.02
CA LEU A 52 -3.44 8.63 14.58
C LEU A 52 -3.40 8.48 13.05
N SER A 53 -3.54 9.58 12.30
CA SER A 53 -3.60 9.54 10.84
C SER A 53 -2.22 9.41 10.21
N LEU A 54 -1.96 8.30 9.53
CA LEU A 54 -0.80 8.14 8.65
C LEU A 54 -0.75 9.23 7.57
N LEU A 55 -1.92 9.54 6.98
CA LEU A 55 -1.99 10.50 5.88
C LEU A 55 -1.50 11.89 6.31
N ARG A 56 -1.92 12.34 7.49
CA ARG A 56 -1.53 13.65 8.05
C ARG A 56 -0.06 13.64 8.46
N THR A 57 0.38 12.57 9.12
CA THR A 57 1.78 12.41 9.55
C THR A 57 2.71 12.32 8.35
N GLY A 58 2.36 11.54 7.33
CA GLY A 58 3.12 11.44 6.09
C GLY A 58 3.24 12.78 5.35
N ALA A 59 2.13 13.52 5.23
CA ALA A 59 2.16 14.85 4.62
C ALA A 59 3.03 15.85 5.43
N ALA A 60 2.96 15.81 6.75
CA ALA A 60 3.82 16.63 7.62
C ALA A 60 5.31 16.26 7.50
N ALA A 61 5.62 14.97 7.30
CA ALA A 61 6.97 14.48 7.06
C ALA A 61 7.49 14.75 5.63
N GLY A 62 6.67 15.36 4.75
CA GLY A 62 7.06 15.74 3.40
C GLY A 62 6.77 14.69 2.34
N PHE A 63 5.87 13.76 2.58
CA PHE A 63 5.41 12.78 1.60
C PHE A 63 4.02 13.14 1.06
N THR A 64 3.76 12.85 -0.20
CA THR A 64 2.37 12.69 -0.64
C THR A 64 1.88 11.34 -0.14
N ALA A 65 0.83 11.31 0.68
CA ALA A 65 0.26 10.09 1.22
C ALA A 65 -1.09 9.78 0.55
N VAL A 66 -1.21 8.60 -0.03
CA VAL A 66 -2.39 8.10 -0.73
C VAL A 66 -2.86 6.82 -0.05
N ALA A 67 -3.99 6.85 0.65
CA ALA A 67 -4.65 5.64 1.10
C ALA A 67 -5.66 5.21 0.04
N LEU A 68 -5.40 4.09 -0.63
CA LEU A 68 -6.23 3.56 -1.71
C LEU A 68 -7.26 2.59 -1.14
N ASP A 69 -8.53 2.74 -1.53
CA ASP A 69 -9.47 1.65 -1.37
C ASP A 69 -9.04 0.49 -2.28
N ARG A 70 -8.80 -0.68 -1.69
CA ARG A 70 -8.40 -1.86 -2.48
C ARG A 70 -9.42 -2.15 -3.58
N PRO A 71 -8.99 -2.62 -4.77
CA PRO A 71 -9.93 -3.08 -5.79
C PRO A 71 -10.96 -4.06 -5.21
N GLY A 72 -12.24 -3.79 -5.46
CA GLY A 72 -13.36 -4.49 -4.85
C GLY A 72 -13.91 -3.87 -3.56
N TYR A 73 -13.29 -2.79 -3.06
CA TYR A 73 -13.77 -1.97 -1.96
C TYR A 73 -14.12 -0.55 -2.44
N GLY A 74 -14.78 0.23 -1.57
CA GLY A 74 -15.15 1.60 -1.89
C GLY A 74 -15.93 1.69 -3.20
N SER A 75 -15.51 2.59 -4.08
CA SER A 75 -16.19 2.82 -5.36
C SER A 75 -16.09 1.67 -6.36
N SER A 76 -15.12 0.76 -6.22
CA SER A 76 -14.97 -0.41 -7.09
C SER A 76 -15.77 -1.64 -6.63
N ALA A 77 -16.41 -1.60 -5.47
CA ALA A 77 -17.20 -2.72 -4.93
C ALA A 77 -18.29 -3.24 -5.90
N PRO A 78 -18.97 -2.40 -6.71
CA PRO A 78 -19.97 -2.87 -7.67
C PRO A 78 -19.41 -3.60 -8.90
N TYR A 79 -18.08 -3.76 -9.02
CA TYR A 79 -17.39 -4.31 -10.20
C TYR A 79 -16.63 -5.61 -9.91
N PRO A 80 -17.30 -6.67 -9.39
CA PRO A 80 -16.61 -7.89 -8.93
C PRO A 80 -15.80 -8.60 -10.03
N GLU A 81 -16.29 -8.57 -11.27
CA GLU A 81 -15.62 -9.22 -12.41
C GLU A 81 -14.30 -8.52 -12.80
N ALA A 82 -14.25 -7.19 -12.63
CA ALA A 82 -13.07 -6.40 -12.94
C ALA A 82 -11.94 -6.53 -11.90
N VAL A 83 -12.21 -7.18 -10.78
CA VAL A 83 -11.26 -7.37 -9.68
C VAL A 83 -11.02 -8.85 -9.36
N ALA A 84 -11.58 -9.76 -10.15
CA ALA A 84 -11.53 -11.20 -9.89
C ALA A 84 -10.09 -11.75 -9.93
N GLN A 85 -9.30 -11.32 -10.92
CA GLN A 85 -7.93 -11.79 -11.11
C GLN A 85 -6.90 -10.90 -10.40
N PRO A 86 -5.82 -11.48 -9.86
CA PRO A 86 -4.76 -10.70 -9.21
C PRO A 86 -4.16 -9.61 -10.09
N GLU A 87 -3.91 -9.89 -11.36
CA GLU A 87 -3.32 -8.97 -12.34
C GLU A 87 -4.21 -7.75 -12.58
N GLN A 88 -5.54 -7.97 -12.63
CA GLN A 88 -6.51 -6.87 -12.73
C GLN A 88 -6.39 -5.93 -11.53
N ARG A 89 -6.28 -6.49 -10.30
CA ARG A 89 -6.14 -5.69 -9.08
C ARG A 89 -4.84 -4.88 -9.06
N VAL A 90 -3.73 -5.47 -9.49
CA VAL A 90 -2.44 -4.78 -9.62
C VAL A 90 -2.54 -3.63 -10.63
N ASN A 91 -3.14 -3.87 -11.80
CA ASN A 91 -3.30 -2.85 -12.84
C ASN A 91 -4.23 -1.70 -12.36
N LEU A 92 -5.33 -2.03 -11.70
CA LEU A 92 -6.22 -1.02 -11.12
C LEU A 92 -5.53 -0.20 -10.03
N ALA A 93 -4.71 -0.82 -9.18
CA ALA A 93 -4.00 -0.11 -8.11
C ALA A 93 -2.95 0.86 -8.68
N TYR A 94 -2.08 0.43 -9.58
CA TYR A 94 -1.11 1.31 -10.25
C TYR A 94 -1.80 2.40 -11.07
N GLY A 95 -2.81 2.03 -11.87
CA GLY A 95 -3.58 2.98 -12.66
C GLY A 95 -4.30 4.04 -11.82
N ALA A 96 -4.83 3.64 -10.64
CA ALA A 96 -5.45 4.58 -9.72
C ALA A 96 -4.43 5.57 -9.16
N VAL A 97 -3.28 5.11 -8.70
CA VAL A 97 -2.19 5.97 -8.21
C VAL A 97 -1.75 6.94 -9.31
N ASP A 98 -1.54 6.46 -10.53
CA ASP A 98 -1.13 7.28 -11.67
C ASP A 98 -2.15 8.38 -11.99
N ARG A 99 -3.44 8.05 -12.01
CA ARG A 99 -4.51 9.04 -12.29
C ARG A 99 -4.72 10.02 -11.14
N ILE A 100 -4.59 9.57 -9.88
CA ILE A 100 -4.70 10.44 -8.70
C ILE A 100 -3.56 11.47 -8.70
N LEU A 101 -2.36 11.05 -9.00
CA LEU A 101 -1.18 11.92 -9.04
C LEU A 101 -1.14 12.77 -10.31
N GLY A 102 -1.57 12.24 -11.45
CA GLY A 102 -1.48 12.94 -12.74
C GLY A 102 -0.06 13.41 -13.04
N GLN A 103 0.08 14.70 -13.32
CA GLN A 103 1.39 15.34 -13.58
C GLN A 103 2.08 15.88 -12.33
N LYS A 104 1.54 15.62 -11.13
CA LYS A 104 2.16 16.08 -9.89
C LYS A 104 3.50 15.39 -9.65
N PRO A 105 4.47 16.11 -9.03
CA PRO A 105 5.75 15.51 -8.65
C PRO A 105 5.56 14.28 -7.75
N ARG A 106 6.38 13.26 -7.97
CA ARG A 106 6.40 12.02 -7.19
C ARG A 106 7.63 11.92 -6.27
N GLY A 107 8.48 12.95 -6.25
CA GLY A 107 9.76 12.91 -5.57
C GLY A 107 10.64 11.77 -6.08
N ALA A 108 11.24 11.00 -5.19
CA ALA A 108 12.08 9.87 -5.56
C ALA A 108 11.30 8.67 -6.15
N GLY A 109 9.97 8.60 -5.96
CA GLY A 109 9.15 7.50 -6.47
C GLY A 109 8.05 7.06 -5.50
N LEU A 110 7.63 5.80 -5.62
CA LEU A 110 6.56 5.22 -4.82
C LEU A 110 7.12 4.27 -3.75
N PHE A 111 6.66 4.42 -2.52
CA PHE A 111 6.79 3.44 -1.43
C PHE A 111 5.39 2.89 -1.14
N VAL A 112 5.21 1.57 -1.15
CA VAL A 112 3.90 0.94 -0.97
C VAL A 112 3.83 0.23 0.37
N MET A 113 2.80 0.50 1.15
CA MET A 113 2.57 -0.20 2.42
C MET A 113 1.25 -0.95 2.43
N GLY A 114 1.26 -2.17 2.95
CA GLY A 114 0.08 -2.99 3.10
C GLY A 114 -0.17 -3.40 4.54
N HIS A 115 -1.46 -3.46 4.89
CA HIS A 115 -1.88 -4.03 6.18
C HIS A 115 -2.76 -5.25 5.96
N SER A 116 -2.49 -6.36 6.69
CA SER A 116 -3.30 -7.57 6.69
C SER A 116 -3.59 -8.07 5.26
N GLY A 117 -4.85 -8.19 4.85
CA GLY A 117 -5.21 -8.55 3.46
C GLY A 117 -4.68 -7.58 2.39
N GLY A 118 -4.26 -6.36 2.75
CA GLY A 118 -3.59 -5.42 1.86
C GLY A 118 -2.16 -5.82 1.49
N CYS A 119 -1.53 -6.66 2.32
CA CYS A 119 -0.18 -7.16 2.03
C CYS A 119 -0.12 -8.03 0.77
N GLU A 120 -1.21 -8.73 0.45
CA GLU A 120 -1.29 -9.51 -0.80
C GLU A 120 -1.12 -8.60 -2.02
N LEU A 121 -1.90 -7.53 -2.11
CA LEU A 121 -1.78 -6.59 -3.22
C LEU A 121 -0.43 -5.86 -3.23
N THR A 122 0.07 -5.46 -2.05
CA THR A 122 1.39 -4.83 -1.92
C THR A 122 2.51 -5.72 -2.44
N MET A 123 2.52 -7.00 -2.08
CA MET A 123 3.52 -7.95 -2.58
C MET A 123 3.37 -8.22 -4.07
N ARG A 124 2.15 -8.32 -4.60
CA ARG A 124 1.93 -8.45 -6.05
C ARG A 124 2.38 -7.22 -6.82
N MET A 125 2.16 -6.02 -6.28
CA MET A 125 2.69 -4.80 -6.87
C MET A 125 4.23 -4.80 -6.88
N ALA A 126 4.86 -5.24 -5.79
CA ALA A 126 6.33 -5.29 -5.71
C ALA A 126 6.95 -6.43 -6.53
N ALA A 127 6.21 -7.51 -6.80
CA ALA A 127 6.62 -8.61 -7.64
C ALA A 127 6.22 -8.43 -9.12
N ASP A 128 5.58 -7.32 -9.49
CA ASP A 128 5.23 -7.03 -10.89
C ASP A 128 6.50 -6.84 -11.73
N ASP A 129 6.62 -7.62 -12.80
CA ASP A 129 7.84 -7.67 -13.62
C ASP A 129 8.23 -6.34 -14.26
N GLN A 130 7.25 -5.46 -14.52
CA GLN A 130 7.48 -4.19 -15.21
C GLN A 130 7.65 -3.00 -14.25
N ARG A 131 6.91 -3.00 -13.15
CA ARG A 131 6.77 -1.84 -12.25
C ARG A 131 7.36 -2.06 -10.87
N GLY A 132 7.40 -3.30 -10.40
CA GLY A 132 7.77 -3.64 -9.03
C GLY A 132 9.18 -3.19 -8.65
N ALA A 133 10.16 -3.37 -9.55
CA ALA A 133 11.54 -2.96 -9.34
C ALA A 133 11.75 -1.44 -9.29
N HIS A 134 10.75 -0.65 -9.69
CA HIS A 134 10.77 0.82 -9.65
C HIS A 134 10.18 1.39 -8.35
N LEU A 135 9.65 0.55 -7.47
CA LEU A 135 9.25 0.99 -6.13
C LEU A 135 10.50 1.32 -5.31
N LEU A 136 10.38 2.26 -4.40
CA LEU A 136 11.45 2.61 -3.44
C LEU A 136 11.63 1.50 -2.39
N GLY A 137 10.55 0.85 -2.01
CA GLY A 137 10.48 -0.20 -1.03
C GLY A 137 9.04 -0.52 -0.68
N ILE A 138 8.83 -1.50 0.18
CA ILE A 138 7.51 -1.88 0.69
C ILE A 138 7.51 -2.02 2.21
N GLU A 139 6.34 -1.77 2.80
CA GLU A 139 5.98 -2.13 4.17
C GLU A 139 4.92 -3.23 4.16
N LEU A 140 5.11 -4.24 4.99
CA LEU A 140 4.15 -5.33 5.22
C LEU A 140 3.82 -5.41 6.71
N ALA A 141 2.56 -5.18 7.07
CA ALA A 141 2.11 -5.17 8.46
C ALA A 141 0.95 -6.13 8.70
N GLY A 142 0.94 -6.82 9.83
CA GLY A 142 -0.16 -7.71 10.20
C GLY A 142 -0.33 -8.88 9.22
N THR A 143 0.77 -9.43 8.73
CA THR A 143 0.80 -10.60 7.84
C THR A 143 1.86 -11.60 8.30
N GLY A 144 1.83 -12.82 7.76
CA GLY A 144 2.77 -13.85 8.12
C GLY A 144 2.62 -15.13 7.29
N ARG A 145 3.45 -16.11 7.65
CA ARG A 145 3.54 -17.42 6.98
C ARG A 145 2.71 -18.50 7.66
N HIS A 146 2.60 -18.41 8.97
CA HIS A 146 1.90 -19.40 9.79
C HIS A 146 0.84 -18.74 10.66
N TRP A 147 -0.36 -19.33 10.66
CA TRP A 147 -1.42 -18.86 11.53
C TRP A 147 -1.07 -19.08 12.99
N HIS A 148 -1.28 -18.07 13.82
CA HIS A 148 -1.26 -18.25 15.28
C HIS A 148 -2.27 -19.33 15.69
N PRO A 149 -1.99 -20.16 16.72
CA PRO A 149 -2.92 -21.20 17.17
C PRO A 149 -4.34 -20.70 17.42
N ALA A 150 -4.51 -19.51 18.01
CA ALA A 150 -5.81 -18.90 18.26
C ALA A 150 -6.58 -18.57 16.94
N ALA A 151 -5.87 -18.23 15.88
CA ALA A 151 -6.47 -17.91 14.58
C ALA A 151 -6.80 -19.15 13.76
N ARG A 152 -5.99 -20.20 13.86
CA ARG A 152 -6.05 -21.38 13.00
C ARG A 152 -7.43 -22.01 12.94
N GLU A 153 -8.08 -22.18 14.09
CA GLU A 153 -9.40 -22.80 14.17
C GLU A 153 -10.51 -21.86 13.70
N LEU A 154 -10.43 -20.59 14.08
CA LEU A 154 -11.43 -19.59 13.69
C LEU A 154 -11.44 -19.37 12.17
N LEU A 155 -10.27 -19.31 11.56
CA LEU A 155 -10.13 -19.05 10.13
C LEU A 155 -10.56 -20.22 9.24
N LYS A 156 -10.61 -21.46 9.76
CA LYS A 156 -11.17 -22.62 9.03
C LYS A 156 -12.65 -22.46 8.68
N THR A 157 -13.40 -21.74 9.51
CA THR A 157 -14.84 -21.57 9.39
C THR A 157 -15.25 -20.14 9.00
N ALA A 158 -14.30 -19.22 8.92
CA ALA A 158 -14.55 -17.85 8.50
C ALA A 158 -14.85 -17.79 7.03
N THR A 159 -15.92 -17.10 6.65
CA THR A 159 -16.27 -16.80 5.26
C THR A 159 -16.62 -15.32 5.14
N ARG A 160 -16.75 -14.84 3.90
CA ARG A 160 -17.19 -13.48 3.60
C ARG A 160 -18.58 -13.17 4.21
N GLN A 161 -19.48 -14.15 4.25
CA GLN A 161 -20.84 -13.99 4.77
C GLN A 161 -20.96 -14.27 6.27
N SER A 162 -20.00 -15.00 6.86
CA SER A 162 -20.06 -15.44 8.25
C SER A 162 -18.71 -15.29 8.95
N ARG A 163 -18.66 -14.38 9.90
CA ARG A 163 -17.51 -14.21 10.78
C ARG A 163 -17.74 -15.00 12.07
N PRO A 164 -16.89 -15.99 12.40
CA PRO A 164 -17.03 -16.76 13.63
C PRO A 164 -16.96 -15.86 14.88
N ALA A 165 -17.66 -16.29 15.93
CA ALA A 165 -17.44 -15.72 17.26
C ALA A 165 -15.95 -15.82 17.62
N GLY A 166 -15.37 -14.76 18.21
CA GLY A 166 -13.93 -14.66 18.50
C GLY A 166 -13.09 -13.96 17.42
N MET A 167 -13.60 -13.76 16.20
CA MET A 167 -12.87 -13.00 15.16
C MET A 167 -12.60 -11.56 15.62
N ARG A 168 -13.55 -10.92 16.30
CA ARG A 168 -13.36 -9.60 16.89
C ARG A 168 -12.21 -9.60 17.89
N GLU A 169 -12.20 -10.57 18.81
CA GLU A 169 -11.15 -10.69 19.80
C GLU A 169 -9.79 -10.93 19.14
N LEU A 170 -9.74 -11.75 18.09
CA LEU A 170 -8.52 -12.01 17.34
C LEU A 170 -7.89 -10.74 16.74
N LEU A 171 -8.73 -9.86 16.19
CA LEU A 171 -8.28 -8.67 15.44
C LEU A 171 -8.13 -7.41 16.32
N TRP A 172 -8.83 -7.35 17.46
CA TRP A 172 -8.95 -6.12 18.25
C TRP A 172 -8.47 -6.26 19.70
N SER A 173 -7.79 -7.36 20.04
CA SER A 173 -7.20 -7.52 21.37
C SER A 173 -5.79 -6.96 21.45
N PRO A 174 -5.42 -6.39 22.59
CA PRO A 174 -6.28 -5.98 23.72
C PRO A 174 -7.07 -4.71 23.37
N GLU A 175 -8.38 -4.67 23.66
CA GLU A 175 -9.24 -3.52 23.32
C GLU A 175 -8.76 -2.20 23.94
N ARG A 176 -8.07 -2.23 25.09
CA ARG A 176 -7.49 -1.03 25.74
C ARG A 176 -6.50 -0.26 24.86
N LEU A 177 -5.99 -0.86 23.79
CA LEU A 177 -5.03 -0.26 22.88
C LEU A 177 -5.68 0.62 21.81
N TYR A 178 -7.01 0.63 21.71
CA TYR A 178 -7.74 1.30 20.65
C TYR A 178 -8.72 2.33 21.20
N PRO A 179 -8.97 3.43 20.47
CA PRO A 179 -10.06 4.36 20.80
C PRO A 179 -11.42 3.66 20.79
N PRO A 180 -12.34 4.00 21.73
CA PRO A 180 -13.67 3.39 21.78
C PRO A 180 -14.47 3.55 20.48
N GLU A 181 -14.30 4.66 19.78
CA GLU A 181 -14.99 4.96 18.52
C GLU A 181 -14.53 4.02 17.40
N VAL A 182 -13.24 3.66 17.40
CA VAL A 182 -12.69 2.67 16.47
C VAL A 182 -13.29 1.29 16.76
N LEU A 183 -13.34 0.90 18.04
CA LEU A 183 -13.94 -0.36 18.47
C LEU A 183 -15.44 -0.44 18.20
N SER A 184 -16.14 0.69 18.15
CA SER A 184 -17.57 0.76 17.80
C SER A 184 -17.83 0.66 16.29
N GLY A 185 -16.80 0.57 15.46
CA GLY A 185 -16.91 0.30 14.02
C GLY A 185 -16.73 1.50 13.11
N ALA A 186 -16.13 2.61 13.57
CA ALA A 186 -15.93 3.82 12.77
C ALA A 186 -15.13 3.58 11.46
N THR A 187 -14.33 2.53 11.39
CA THR A 187 -13.52 2.16 10.22
C THR A 187 -13.96 0.85 9.54
N VAL A 188 -15.05 0.24 10.02
CA VAL A 188 -15.54 -1.05 9.50
C VAL A 188 -16.30 -0.85 8.20
N TYR A 189 -15.97 -1.66 7.20
CA TYR A 189 -16.71 -1.80 5.96
C TYR A 189 -17.46 -3.15 5.96
N PRO A 190 -18.78 -3.18 5.77
CA PRO A 190 -19.58 -4.40 5.98
C PRO A 190 -19.44 -5.43 4.84
N GLY A 191 -18.82 -5.07 3.73
CA GLY A 191 -18.61 -5.95 2.58
C GLY A 191 -17.19 -6.45 2.46
N ALA A 192 -17.02 -7.57 1.74
CA ALA A 192 -15.74 -8.03 1.24
C ALA A 192 -15.92 -8.50 -0.21
N PRO A 193 -14.96 -8.25 -1.11
CA PRO A 193 -15.07 -8.71 -2.49
C PRO A 193 -15.01 -10.24 -2.58
N PRO A 194 -15.65 -10.85 -3.59
CA PRO A 194 -15.73 -12.31 -3.73
C PRO A 194 -14.37 -13.02 -3.74
N TYR A 195 -13.34 -12.38 -4.25
CA TYR A 195 -12.00 -12.98 -4.35
C TYR A 195 -11.31 -13.18 -2.98
N GLU A 196 -11.75 -12.50 -1.91
CA GLU A 196 -11.06 -12.55 -0.61
C GLU A 196 -11.07 -13.93 0.03
N ASP A 197 -12.13 -14.71 -0.11
CA ASP A 197 -12.18 -16.05 0.47
C ASP A 197 -11.03 -16.93 -0.08
N MET A 198 -10.82 -16.89 -1.39
CA MET A 198 -9.73 -17.62 -2.04
C MET A 198 -8.36 -17.01 -1.70
N MET A 199 -8.25 -15.69 -1.69
CA MET A 199 -7.03 -14.98 -1.32
C MET A 199 -6.57 -15.36 0.09
N VAL A 200 -7.44 -15.33 1.09
CA VAL A 200 -7.11 -15.70 2.48
C VAL A 200 -6.71 -17.18 2.57
N SER A 201 -7.42 -18.07 1.86
CA SER A 201 -7.15 -19.51 1.85
C SER A 201 -5.78 -19.85 1.27
N ASN A 202 -5.37 -19.14 0.21
CA ASN A 202 -4.13 -19.39 -0.53
C ASN A 202 -2.93 -18.64 0.05
N TRP A 203 -3.15 -17.51 0.73
CA TRP A 203 -2.11 -16.57 1.11
C TRP A 203 -0.91 -17.23 1.76
N ALA A 204 -1.10 -17.80 2.94
CA ALA A 204 0.00 -18.33 3.74
C ALA A 204 0.70 -19.54 3.09
N ARG A 205 0.00 -20.32 2.28
CA ARG A 205 0.52 -21.59 1.77
C ARG A 205 1.07 -21.50 0.36
N GLN A 206 0.52 -20.63 -0.48
CA GLN A 206 0.79 -20.57 -1.91
C GLN A 206 1.32 -19.20 -2.33
N ASP A 207 0.55 -18.13 -2.11
CA ASP A 207 0.85 -16.82 -2.68
C ASP A 207 2.04 -16.16 -2.01
N PHE A 208 2.09 -16.12 -0.67
CA PHE A 208 3.18 -15.50 0.07
C PHE A 208 4.56 -16.10 -0.32
N PRO A 209 4.77 -17.44 -0.23
CA PRO A 209 6.06 -18.04 -0.59
C PRO A 209 6.40 -17.93 -2.09
N ALA A 210 5.40 -17.83 -2.96
CA ALA A 210 5.63 -17.63 -4.39
C ALA A 210 6.04 -16.20 -4.74
N LEU A 211 5.47 -15.21 -4.07
CA LEU A 211 5.71 -13.77 -4.33
C LEU A 211 6.99 -13.26 -3.66
N ALA A 212 7.29 -13.71 -2.44
CA ALA A 212 8.41 -13.17 -1.66
C ALA A 212 9.77 -13.20 -2.39
N PRO A 213 10.17 -14.28 -3.09
CA PRO A 213 11.43 -14.31 -3.84
C PRO A 213 11.48 -13.35 -5.04
N ALA A 214 10.31 -12.94 -5.55
CA ALA A 214 10.20 -12.03 -6.70
C ALA A 214 10.31 -10.54 -6.30
N VAL A 215 10.19 -10.21 -5.02
CA VAL A 215 10.37 -8.84 -4.53
C VAL A 215 11.83 -8.43 -4.65
N ARG A 216 12.11 -7.32 -5.35
CA ARG A 216 13.46 -6.82 -5.67
C ARG A 216 13.79 -5.49 -4.98
N VAL A 217 12.94 -5.03 -4.08
CA VAL A 217 13.06 -3.74 -3.37
C VAL A 217 13.20 -3.97 -1.87
N PRO A 218 13.70 -2.99 -1.09
CA PRO A 218 13.77 -3.07 0.36
C PRO A 218 12.41 -3.38 0.99
N VAL A 219 12.40 -4.24 1.99
CA VAL A 219 11.20 -4.68 2.72
C VAL A 219 11.31 -4.27 4.18
N HIS A 220 10.32 -3.55 4.68
CA HIS A 220 10.06 -3.34 6.09
C HIS A 220 8.91 -4.26 6.50
N PHE A 221 9.08 -5.00 7.59
CA PHE A 221 8.10 -5.99 8.05
C PHE A 221 7.74 -5.71 9.49
N SER A 222 6.52 -5.21 9.71
CA SER A 222 6.07 -4.79 11.03
C SER A 222 5.13 -5.81 11.67
N ILE A 223 5.38 -6.10 12.93
CA ILE A 223 4.57 -6.97 13.76
C ILE A 223 4.15 -6.25 15.04
N ALA A 224 2.91 -6.47 15.44
CA ALA A 224 2.38 -5.98 16.71
C ALA A 224 2.82 -6.88 17.86
N GLU A 225 3.06 -6.30 19.05
CA GLU A 225 3.36 -7.07 20.27
C GLU A 225 2.27 -8.08 20.58
N TYR A 226 1.00 -7.70 20.40
CA TYR A 226 -0.17 -8.53 20.67
C TYR A 226 -0.78 -9.11 19.39
N GLU A 227 0.07 -9.48 18.39
CA GLU A 227 -0.40 -10.13 17.16
C GLU A 227 -0.96 -11.54 17.49
N ARG A 228 -2.20 -11.79 17.07
CA ARG A 228 -2.90 -13.06 17.35
C ARG A 228 -3.41 -13.77 16.09
N VAL A 229 -3.19 -13.17 14.94
CA VAL A 229 -3.53 -13.79 13.65
C VAL A 229 -2.37 -14.63 13.13
N TRP A 230 -1.15 -14.13 13.30
CA TRP A 230 0.07 -14.72 12.75
C TRP A 230 1.06 -15.14 13.86
N GLN A 231 1.86 -16.18 13.58
CA GLN A 231 3.03 -16.50 14.39
C GLN A 231 4.13 -15.48 14.11
N THR A 232 4.67 -14.90 15.18
CA THR A 232 5.64 -13.79 15.12
C THR A 232 6.86 -14.01 16.02
N ASP A 233 7.09 -15.26 16.43
CA ASP A 233 8.32 -15.64 17.11
C ASP A 233 9.55 -15.53 16.19
N ASP A 234 10.73 -15.57 16.78
CA ASP A 234 11.98 -15.35 16.03
C ASP A 234 12.19 -16.39 14.92
N SER A 235 11.75 -17.63 15.11
CA SER A 235 11.83 -18.69 14.10
C SER A 235 10.93 -18.39 12.90
N ALA A 236 9.68 -18.00 13.15
CA ALA A 236 8.75 -17.62 12.10
C ALA A 236 9.23 -16.41 11.30
N LEU A 237 9.81 -15.42 11.99
CA LEU A 237 10.35 -14.23 11.32
C LEU A 237 11.62 -14.53 10.52
N ALA A 238 12.48 -15.41 11.01
CA ALA A 238 13.67 -15.86 10.26
C ALA A 238 13.26 -16.62 8.98
N GLU A 239 12.24 -17.49 9.05
CA GLU A 239 11.67 -18.16 7.87
C GLU A 239 11.15 -17.14 6.85
N ILE A 240 10.38 -16.14 7.31
CA ILE A 240 9.85 -15.08 6.44
C ILE A 240 10.99 -14.31 5.78
N ALA A 241 11.98 -13.86 6.56
CA ALA A 241 13.13 -13.11 6.03
C ALA A 241 13.88 -13.89 4.96
N ALA A 242 14.06 -15.20 5.16
CA ALA A 242 14.75 -16.07 4.18
C ALA A 242 14.00 -16.20 2.84
N MET A 243 12.67 -16.01 2.83
CA MET A 243 11.87 -16.05 1.59
C MET A 243 12.12 -14.84 0.68
N PHE A 244 12.46 -13.67 1.26
CA PHE A 244 12.73 -12.45 0.49
C PHE A 244 14.15 -12.43 -0.10
N SER A 245 14.57 -13.54 -0.72
CA SER A 245 15.92 -13.73 -1.27
C SER A 245 16.29 -12.73 -2.38
N GLY A 246 15.30 -12.12 -3.02
CA GLY A 246 15.48 -11.09 -4.04
C GLY A 246 15.57 -9.67 -3.49
N ALA A 247 15.15 -9.44 -2.26
CA ALA A 247 15.13 -8.11 -1.66
C ALA A 247 16.54 -7.70 -1.21
N PRO A 248 17.00 -6.46 -1.52
CA PRO A 248 18.33 -6.00 -1.11
C PRO A 248 18.44 -5.79 0.40
N ARG A 249 17.32 -5.64 1.10
CA ARG A 249 17.23 -5.45 2.55
C ARG A 249 15.90 -5.97 3.06
N PHE A 250 15.92 -6.64 4.21
CA PHE A 250 14.73 -7.03 4.98
C PHE A 250 14.92 -6.55 6.42
N ALA A 251 14.03 -5.69 6.91
CA ALA A 251 14.08 -5.13 8.25
C ALA A 251 12.81 -5.48 9.01
N VAL A 252 12.95 -6.00 10.23
CA VAL A 252 11.81 -6.31 11.11
C VAL A 252 11.62 -5.18 12.12
N HIS A 253 10.39 -4.70 12.23
CA HIS A 253 9.95 -3.76 13.25
C HIS A 253 8.96 -4.44 14.21
N ARG A 254 9.24 -4.39 15.51
CA ARG A 254 8.32 -4.86 16.56
C ARG A 254 7.67 -3.65 17.21
N GLN A 255 6.37 -3.47 16.97
CA GLN A 255 5.64 -2.35 17.53
C GLN A 255 5.12 -2.71 18.92
N PRO A 256 5.64 -2.09 19.99
CA PRO A 256 5.13 -2.30 21.35
C PRO A 256 3.74 -1.70 21.53
N ASP A 257 3.02 -2.21 22.51
CA ASP A 257 1.65 -1.77 22.85
C ASP A 257 0.71 -1.65 21.64
N ALA A 258 0.84 -2.60 20.69
CA ALA A 258 0.01 -2.66 19.50
C ALA A 258 -0.64 -4.04 19.34
N GLY A 259 -1.89 -4.05 18.89
CA GLY A 259 -2.57 -5.24 18.38
C GLY A 259 -2.59 -5.24 16.87
N HIS A 260 -3.27 -6.23 16.27
CA HIS A 260 -3.27 -6.46 14.80
C HIS A 260 -3.49 -5.18 13.97
N ASN A 261 -4.40 -4.30 14.38
CA ASN A 261 -4.75 -3.06 13.67
C ASN A 261 -3.86 -1.88 14.07
N MET A 262 -2.55 -1.96 13.79
CA MET A 262 -1.53 -1.03 14.28
C MET A 262 -1.80 0.45 13.95
N SER A 263 -2.34 0.76 12.77
CA SER A 263 -2.64 2.16 12.38
C SER A 263 -3.85 2.79 13.07
N LEU A 264 -4.60 2.00 13.86
CA LEU A 264 -5.79 2.44 14.57
C LEU A 264 -5.62 2.45 16.09
N GLY A 265 -4.49 1.95 16.61
CA GLY A 265 -4.16 1.94 18.03
C GLY A 265 -3.54 3.25 18.51
N TYR A 266 -3.48 3.43 19.83
CA TYR A 266 -2.88 4.65 20.45
C TYR A 266 -1.39 4.81 20.13
N THR A 267 -0.68 3.72 19.80
CA THR A 267 0.73 3.73 19.38
C THR A 267 0.92 3.85 17.85
N ALA A 268 -0.16 4.10 17.09
CA ALA A 268 -0.08 4.31 15.64
C ALA A 268 0.92 5.41 15.23
N PRO A 269 1.10 6.53 15.96
CA PRO A 269 2.11 7.52 15.62
C PRO A 269 3.54 6.96 15.59
N ASP A 270 3.90 6.10 16.56
CA ASP A 270 5.23 5.50 16.64
C ASP A 270 5.45 4.49 15.49
N TYR A 271 4.44 3.67 15.22
CA TYR A 271 4.44 2.77 14.06
C TYR A 271 4.60 3.54 12.74
N HIS A 272 3.80 4.59 12.54
CA HIS A 272 3.89 5.40 11.33
C HIS A 272 5.25 6.10 11.21
N ALA A 273 5.83 6.57 12.32
CA ALA A 273 7.17 7.16 12.32
C ALA A 273 8.25 6.16 11.89
N ALA A 274 8.16 4.90 12.36
CA ALA A 274 9.09 3.85 11.94
C ALA A 274 8.98 3.56 10.44
N VAL A 275 7.76 3.45 9.90
CA VAL A 275 7.53 3.23 8.46
C VAL A 275 8.06 4.40 7.63
N LEU A 276 7.77 5.64 8.05
CA LEU A 276 8.23 6.84 7.33
C LEU A 276 9.75 6.98 7.38
N SER A 277 10.39 6.64 8.51
CA SER A 277 11.86 6.61 8.62
C SER A 277 12.48 5.60 7.64
N PHE A 278 11.92 4.40 7.55
CA PHE A 278 12.39 3.41 6.56
C PHE A 278 12.16 3.90 5.11
N ALA A 279 11.04 4.54 4.83
CA ALA A 279 10.78 5.15 3.53
C ALA A 279 11.79 6.26 3.20
N GLU A 280 12.19 7.09 4.18
CA GLU A 280 13.24 8.11 4.01
C GLU A 280 14.61 7.48 3.71
N GLU A 281 14.96 6.38 4.36
CA GLU A 281 16.18 5.63 4.05
C GLU A 281 16.15 5.10 2.61
N CYS A 282 15.00 4.60 2.14
CA CYS A 282 14.81 4.18 0.75
C CYS A 282 14.94 5.35 -0.24
N VAL A 283 14.40 6.52 0.10
CA VAL A 283 14.57 7.76 -0.70
C VAL A 283 16.04 8.15 -0.79
N ALA A 284 16.77 8.10 0.34
CA ALA A 284 18.20 8.46 0.37
C ALA A 284 19.07 7.48 -0.43
N ALA A 285 18.66 6.21 -0.52
CA ALA A 285 19.35 5.17 -1.29
C ALA A 285 18.96 5.13 -2.78
N ALA A 286 17.89 5.84 -3.18
CA ALA A 286 17.45 5.87 -4.56
C ALA A 286 18.51 6.54 -5.46
N PRO A 287 18.75 6.01 -6.68
CA PRO A 287 19.62 6.70 -7.63
C PRO A 287 19.12 8.12 -7.86
N SER A 288 20.02 9.11 -7.76
CA SER A 288 19.67 10.49 -8.08
C SER A 288 19.10 10.54 -9.49
N SER A 289 17.83 10.93 -9.65
CA SER A 289 17.27 11.18 -10.98
C SER A 289 18.07 12.32 -11.59
N VAL A 290 18.96 12.00 -12.53
CA VAL A 290 19.62 13.01 -13.37
C VAL A 290 18.49 13.79 -14.04
N ALA A 291 18.41 15.10 -13.78
CA ALA A 291 17.50 16.00 -14.47
C ALA A 291 17.61 15.72 -15.98
N PRO A 292 16.50 15.74 -16.75
CA PRO A 292 16.57 15.53 -18.17
C PRO A 292 17.59 16.53 -18.74
N GLN A 293 18.64 15.99 -19.37
CA GLN A 293 19.57 16.82 -20.10
C GLN A 293 18.76 17.64 -21.09
N SER A 294 18.80 18.95 -20.94
CA SER A 294 18.27 19.87 -21.93
C SER A 294 18.93 19.48 -23.25
N LEU A 295 18.14 18.98 -24.20
CA LEU A 295 18.56 18.87 -25.59
C LEU A 295 18.93 20.30 -26.04
N SER A 296 20.21 20.57 -26.07
CA SER A 296 20.74 21.79 -26.66
C SER A 296 20.28 21.84 -28.11
N ASP A 297 19.64 22.92 -28.46
CA ASP A 297 19.29 23.28 -29.83
C ASP A 297 20.47 23.05 -30.78
N SER A 298 20.43 21.95 -31.50
CA SER A 298 21.28 21.77 -32.67
C SER A 298 20.64 22.54 -33.85
N ASN A 299 21.30 23.60 -34.21
CA ASN A 299 21.08 24.44 -35.36
C ASN A 299 20.41 23.74 -36.56
N VAL A 300 19.16 24.11 -36.84
CA VAL A 300 18.55 23.87 -38.14
C VAL A 300 18.92 25.05 -39.01
N THR A 301 19.93 24.87 -39.83
CA THR A 301 20.25 25.80 -40.93
C THR A 301 19.19 25.65 -42.00
N VAL A 302 18.30 26.63 -42.12
CA VAL A 302 17.33 26.73 -43.21
C VAL A 302 18.08 27.21 -44.45
N ALA A 303 18.28 26.30 -45.40
CA ALA A 303 18.73 26.69 -46.74
C ALA A 303 17.55 27.30 -47.51
N SER A 304 17.61 28.63 -47.72
CA SER A 304 16.74 29.36 -48.66
C SER A 304 17.08 28.95 -50.07
N ARG A 305 16.16 28.33 -50.82
CA ARG A 305 16.19 28.25 -52.28
C ARG A 305 15.32 29.36 -52.84
N SER A 306 15.99 30.27 -53.52
CA SER A 306 15.43 31.26 -54.38
C SER A 306 14.67 30.62 -55.56
N ALA A 307 13.43 31.07 -55.78
CA ALA A 307 12.70 30.80 -57.01
C ALA A 307 13.21 31.76 -58.08
N GLU A 308 13.68 31.23 -59.20
CA GLU A 308 13.77 31.98 -60.47
C GLU A 308 12.61 31.48 -61.31
N GLU A 309 11.99 32.52 -61.88
CA GLU A 309 10.94 32.48 -62.90
C GLU A 309 11.46 31.86 -64.17
N GLU A 310 10.63 31.09 -64.86
CA GLU A 310 10.69 31.04 -66.32
C GLU A 310 9.26 30.95 -66.88
N GLU A 311 8.90 32.02 -67.61
CA GLU A 311 7.79 32.13 -68.50
C GLU A 311 8.09 31.36 -69.79
N ALA A 312 7.04 30.90 -70.42
CA ALA A 312 6.85 30.68 -71.83
C ALA A 312 6.44 29.25 -72.25
N GLY A 313 5.30 29.19 -72.88
CA GLY A 313 4.85 28.11 -73.76
C GLY A 313 3.39 27.77 -73.62
#